data_1bac297cf0e1f225b4353b444cf1f25f
#
_entry.id   1bac297cf0e1f225b4353b444cf1f25f
#
_cell.length_a   1.000
_cell.length_b   1.000
_cell.length_c   1.000
_cell.angle_alpha   90.00
_cell.angle_beta   90.00
_cell.angle_gamma   90.00
#
_symmetry.space_group_name_H-M   'P 1'
#
loop_
_entity.id
_entity.type
_entity.pdbx_description
1 polymer ?
#
loop_
_entity_poly.entity_id
_entity_poly.type
_entity_poly.pdbx_seq_one_letter_code
_entity_poly.pdbx_strand_id
1 'polypeptide(L)'
;MMSDGTEQAAAELHETAKVILIVEDDEGIGEFLVKAIAQETPYHPTWVTDGFAALKLIHDLKPDLLILDYQLPHISGIQLYDQLRTIKGFEAIPAILMTASGGMPWSHIEKRQLVGIAKPLELSAFLATIEKLLASS
;
A
#
# COMPACT_ATOMS: atom_id res chain seq x y z
N MET A 1 2.37 23.91 28.29
CA MET A 1 1.79 24.64 27.49
C MET A 1 0.71 24.23 26.60
N MET A 2 0.09 25.15 26.04
CA MET A 2 -1.04 24.88 25.22
C MET A 2 -0.71 24.13 23.98
N SER A 3 0.43 24.41 23.41
CA SER A 3 0.84 23.69 22.22
C SER A 3 1.03 22.22 22.49
N ASP A 4 1.32 21.85 23.72
CA ASP A 4 1.57 20.48 24.05
C ASP A 4 0.34 19.62 23.85
N GLY A 5 -0.83 20.09 24.23
CA GLY A 5 -2.07 19.34 24.04
C GLY A 5 -2.38 19.15 22.58
N THR A 6 -2.18 20.19 21.76
CA THR A 6 -2.44 20.10 20.34
C THR A 6 -1.46 19.16 19.65
N GLU A 7 -0.19 19.26 20.00
CA GLU A 7 0.82 18.39 19.43
C GLU A 7 0.59 16.94 19.79
N GLN A 8 0.18 16.67 21.01
CA GLN A 8 -0.09 15.33 21.44
C GLN A 8 -1.30 14.75 20.72
N ALA A 9 -2.34 15.54 20.53
CA ALA A 9 -3.51 15.07 19.81
C ALA A 9 -3.18 14.75 18.35
N ALA A 10 -2.36 15.59 17.71
CA ALA A 10 -1.95 15.34 16.34
C ALA A 10 -1.08 14.08 16.26
N ALA A 11 -0.19 13.87 17.20
CA ALA A 11 0.65 12.68 17.24
C ALA A 11 -0.18 11.42 17.46
N GLU A 12 -1.17 11.49 18.33
CA GLU A 12 -2.04 10.35 18.58
C GLU A 12 -2.85 10.00 17.33
N LEU A 13 -3.39 11.01 16.64
CA LEU A 13 -4.11 10.77 15.40
C LEU A 13 -3.20 10.15 14.34
N HIS A 14 -1.98 10.64 14.26
CA HIS A 14 -1.00 10.13 13.30
C HIS A 14 -0.64 8.68 13.63
N GLU A 15 -0.46 8.36 14.91
CA GLU A 15 -0.13 7.01 15.34
C GLU A 15 -1.27 6.03 15.10
N THR A 16 -2.52 6.50 15.20
CA THR A 16 -3.67 5.64 14.97
C THR A 16 -4.07 5.57 13.50
N ALA A 17 -3.54 6.47 12.67
CA ALA A 17 -3.84 6.45 11.25
C ALA A 17 -3.28 5.19 10.61
N LYS A 18 -4.08 4.56 9.76
CA LYS A 18 -3.63 3.37 9.07
C LYS A 18 -2.59 3.73 8.02
N VAL A 19 -1.61 2.86 7.87
CA VAL A 19 -0.45 3.10 7.02
C VAL A 19 -0.56 2.26 5.76
N ILE A 20 -0.34 2.90 4.62
CA ILE A 20 -0.34 2.23 3.32
C ILE A 20 1.07 2.28 2.75
N LEU A 21 1.64 1.11 2.46
CA LEU A 21 2.95 1.04 1.81
C LEU A 21 2.75 0.83 0.32
N ILE A 22 3.27 1.75 -0.47
CA ILE A 22 3.20 1.73 -1.93
C ILE A 22 4.56 1.33 -2.47
N VAL A 23 4.60 0.32 -3.32
CA VAL A 23 5.83 -0.10 -3.99
C VAL A 23 5.61 0.07 -5.49
N GLU A 24 6.21 1.10 -6.06
CA GLU A 24 6.00 1.51 -7.45
C GLU A 24 7.27 2.16 -7.97
N ASP A 25 7.83 1.65 -9.07
CA ASP A 25 9.07 2.19 -9.60
C ASP A 25 8.88 3.40 -10.53
N ASP A 26 7.66 3.65 -10.99
CA ASP A 26 7.38 4.81 -11.82
C ASP A 26 7.11 6.03 -10.94
N GLU A 27 7.95 7.06 -11.07
CA GLU A 27 7.85 8.23 -10.20
C GLU A 27 6.54 8.98 -10.36
N GLY A 28 6.04 9.09 -11.59
CA GLY A 28 4.78 9.79 -11.83
C GLY A 28 3.62 9.09 -11.16
N ILE A 29 3.56 7.77 -11.26
CA ILE A 29 2.50 6.99 -10.64
C ILE A 29 2.65 7.04 -9.12
N GLY A 30 3.87 6.88 -8.61
CA GLY A 30 4.11 6.92 -7.17
C GLY A 30 3.68 8.23 -6.56
N GLU A 31 4.07 9.35 -7.16
CA GLU A 31 3.67 10.67 -6.68
C GLU A 31 2.17 10.85 -6.74
N PHE A 32 1.53 10.41 -7.83
CA PHE A 32 0.09 10.51 -7.96
C PHE A 32 -0.62 9.75 -6.84
N LEU A 33 -0.18 8.53 -6.56
CA LEU A 33 -0.80 7.71 -5.52
C LEU A 33 -0.64 8.33 -4.13
N VAL A 34 0.56 8.82 -3.82
CA VAL A 34 0.80 9.48 -2.54
C VAL A 34 -0.13 10.68 -2.36
N LYS A 35 -0.20 11.53 -3.38
CA LYS A 35 -1.03 12.74 -3.30
C LYS A 35 -2.51 12.39 -3.18
N ALA A 36 -2.96 11.42 -3.98
CA ALA A 36 -4.36 11.03 -3.96
C ALA A 36 -4.76 10.50 -2.58
N ILE A 37 -3.96 9.60 -2.03
CA ILE A 37 -4.26 9.01 -0.72
C ILE A 37 -4.19 10.08 0.38
N ALA A 38 -3.17 10.92 0.35
CA ALA A 38 -3.01 11.95 1.39
C ALA A 38 -4.13 12.97 1.35
N GLN A 39 -4.62 13.33 0.16
CA GLN A 39 -5.65 14.36 0.01
C GLN A 39 -7.06 13.83 0.21
N GLU A 40 -7.32 12.58 -0.20
CA GLU A 40 -8.68 12.05 -0.26
C GLU A 40 -9.01 11.06 0.86
N THR A 41 -8.05 10.71 1.71
CA THR A 41 -8.27 9.74 2.78
C THR A 41 -7.59 10.19 4.07
N PRO A 42 -7.97 9.61 5.21
CA PRO A 42 -7.25 9.85 6.47
C PRO A 42 -6.02 8.96 6.64
N TYR A 43 -5.70 8.15 5.63
CA TYR A 43 -4.60 7.18 5.74
C TYR A 43 -3.26 7.80 5.42
N HIS A 44 -2.20 7.15 5.88
CA HIS A 44 -0.84 7.66 5.76
C HIS A 44 -0.08 6.87 4.68
N PRO A 45 0.17 7.46 3.51
CA PRO A 45 0.89 6.74 2.45
C PRO A 45 2.40 6.87 2.61
N THR A 46 3.10 5.78 2.38
CA THR A 46 4.56 5.77 2.28
C THR A 46 4.92 5.05 0.99
N TRP A 47 5.79 5.65 0.20
CA TRP A 47 6.12 5.15 -1.12
C TRP A 47 7.59 4.82 -1.21
N VAL A 48 7.91 3.62 -1.71
CA VAL A 48 9.25 3.19 -2.06
C VAL A 48 9.25 2.70 -3.50
N THR A 49 10.42 2.69 -4.12
CA THR A 49 10.52 2.43 -5.56
C THR A 49 10.89 1.00 -5.91
N ASP A 50 11.29 0.17 -4.95
CA ASP A 50 11.63 -1.21 -5.24
C ASP A 50 11.34 -2.11 -4.04
N GLY A 51 11.36 -3.43 -4.31
CA GLY A 51 11.01 -4.41 -3.30
C GLY A 51 12.00 -4.51 -2.15
N PHE A 52 13.28 -4.25 -2.41
CA PHE A 52 14.28 -4.33 -1.35
C PHE A 52 14.08 -3.22 -0.33
N ALA A 53 13.74 -2.02 -0.81
CA ALA A 53 13.41 -0.91 0.08
C ALA A 53 12.19 -1.25 0.93
N ALA A 54 11.18 -1.90 0.34
CA ALA A 54 10.00 -2.32 1.07
C ALA A 54 10.35 -3.32 2.18
N LEU A 55 11.18 -4.31 1.86
CA LEU A 55 11.56 -5.33 2.83
C LEU A 55 12.35 -4.73 4.00
N LYS A 56 13.16 -3.72 3.74
CA LYS A 56 13.88 -3.04 4.81
C LYS A 56 12.95 -2.22 5.70
N LEU A 57 11.96 -1.59 5.10
CA LEU A 57 11.11 -0.63 5.79
C LEU A 57 10.01 -1.30 6.60
N ILE A 58 9.59 -2.51 6.22
CA ILE A 58 8.37 -3.12 6.74
C ILE A 58 8.37 -3.28 8.27
N HIS A 59 9.53 -3.58 8.85
CA HIS A 59 9.61 -3.80 10.29
C HIS A 59 9.34 -2.53 11.09
N ASP A 60 9.79 -1.38 10.58
CA ASP A 60 9.62 -0.12 11.27
C ASP A 60 8.29 0.53 10.93
N LEU A 61 7.85 0.41 9.68
CA LEU A 61 6.66 1.08 9.22
C LEU A 61 5.38 0.39 9.65
N LYS A 62 5.35 -0.94 9.63
CA LYS A 62 4.19 -1.76 10.02
C LYS A 62 2.93 -1.35 9.25
N PRO A 63 2.93 -1.51 7.94
CA PRO A 63 1.77 -1.09 7.14
C PRO A 63 0.54 -1.95 7.38
N ASP A 64 -0.62 -1.36 7.13
CA ASP A 64 -1.92 -2.02 7.21
C ASP A 64 -2.42 -2.48 5.86
N LEU A 65 -1.88 -1.92 4.79
CA LEU A 65 -2.26 -2.26 3.41
C LEU A 65 -1.03 -2.10 2.52
N LEU A 66 -0.89 -3.01 1.57
CA LEU A 66 0.16 -2.91 0.55
C LEU A 66 -0.46 -2.56 -0.79
N ILE A 67 0.20 -1.69 -1.55
CA ILE A 67 -0.14 -1.42 -2.93
C ILE A 67 1.12 -1.70 -3.73
N LEU A 68 1.09 -2.76 -4.54
CA LEU A 68 2.27 -3.29 -5.19
C LEU A 68 2.12 -3.28 -6.70
N ASP A 69 3.09 -2.72 -7.40
CA ASP A 69 3.17 -2.89 -8.84
C ASP A 69 3.60 -4.32 -9.14
N TYR A 70 2.94 -4.96 -10.10
CA TYR A 70 3.31 -6.31 -10.48
C TYR A 70 4.71 -6.35 -11.09
N GLN A 71 5.05 -5.38 -11.92
CA GLN A 71 6.33 -5.36 -12.64
C GLN A 71 7.30 -4.41 -11.96
N LEU A 72 7.98 -4.92 -10.95
CA LEU A 72 9.02 -4.17 -10.24
C LEU A 72 10.39 -4.65 -10.72
N PRO A 73 11.43 -3.82 -10.58
CA PRO A 73 12.79 -4.29 -10.87
C PRO A 73 13.21 -5.36 -9.88
N HIS A 74 13.91 -6.38 -10.37
CA HIS A 74 14.52 -7.45 -9.59
C HIS A 74 13.57 -8.45 -8.96
N ILE A 75 12.38 -8.05 -8.54
CA ILE A 75 11.41 -8.93 -7.89
C ILE A 75 10.03 -8.46 -8.30
N SER A 76 9.15 -9.40 -8.67
CA SER A 76 7.79 -9.02 -9.03
C SER A 76 6.96 -8.67 -7.79
N GLY A 77 5.84 -7.98 -8.00
CA GLY A 77 4.93 -7.65 -6.89
C GLY A 77 4.42 -8.90 -6.19
N ILE A 78 4.16 -9.98 -6.94
CA ILE A 78 3.72 -11.25 -6.36
C ILE A 78 4.81 -11.87 -5.49
N GLN A 79 6.05 -11.91 -5.99
CA GLN A 79 7.15 -12.45 -5.21
C GLN A 79 7.41 -11.63 -3.95
N LEU A 80 7.31 -10.31 -4.06
CA LEU A 80 7.47 -9.43 -2.92
C LEU A 80 6.37 -9.69 -1.89
N TYR A 81 5.12 -9.80 -2.35
CA TYR A 81 3.99 -10.08 -1.47
C TYR A 81 4.21 -11.40 -0.71
N ASP A 82 4.65 -12.44 -1.41
CA ASP A 82 4.90 -13.72 -0.78
C ASP A 82 5.97 -13.61 0.31
N GLN A 83 7.02 -12.85 0.07
CA GLN A 83 8.06 -12.64 1.06
C GLN A 83 7.56 -11.85 2.26
N LEU A 84 6.78 -10.80 2.02
CA LEU A 84 6.26 -9.97 3.11
C LEU A 84 5.33 -10.77 4.01
N ARG A 85 4.56 -11.69 3.45
CA ARG A 85 3.65 -12.51 4.23
C ARG A 85 4.33 -13.53 5.12
N THR A 86 5.60 -13.81 4.91
CA THR A 86 6.34 -14.73 5.80
C THR A 86 6.78 -14.03 7.08
N ILE A 87 6.68 -12.71 7.13
CA ILE A 87 7.12 -11.94 8.29
C ILE A 87 6.04 -11.97 9.35
N LYS A 88 6.42 -12.26 10.58
CA LYS A 88 5.47 -12.35 11.69
C LYS A 88 4.71 -11.04 11.83
N GLY A 89 3.40 -11.15 11.89
CA GLY A 89 2.52 -10.00 11.97
C GLY A 89 1.92 -9.56 10.65
N PHE A 90 2.45 -10.08 9.52
CA PHE A 90 1.96 -9.68 8.19
C PHE A 90 1.40 -10.85 7.39
N GLU A 91 1.08 -11.96 8.06
CA GLU A 91 0.61 -13.17 7.38
C GLU A 91 -0.71 -12.97 6.63
N ALA A 92 -1.52 -12.03 7.08
CA ALA A 92 -2.83 -11.77 6.48
C ALA A 92 -2.99 -10.33 5.99
N ILE A 93 -1.88 -9.64 5.74
CA ILE A 93 -1.96 -8.23 5.31
C ILE A 93 -2.65 -8.14 3.94
N PRO A 94 -3.65 -7.27 3.80
CA PRO A 94 -4.29 -7.10 2.50
C PRO A 94 -3.39 -6.36 1.52
N ALA A 95 -3.57 -6.65 0.23
CA ALA A 95 -2.76 -6.00 -0.78
C ALA A 95 -3.54 -5.81 -2.07
N ILE A 96 -3.25 -4.71 -2.74
CA ILE A 96 -3.71 -4.41 -4.08
C ILE A 96 -2.52 -4.61 -5.01
N LEU A 97 -2.72 -5.39 -6.07
CA LEU A 97 -1.69 -5.58 -7.10
C LEU A 97 -2.09 -4.76 -8.32
N MET A 98 -1.21 -3.87 -8.78
CA MET A 98 -1.44 -3.05 -9.95
C MET A 98 -0.63 -3.58 -11.12
N THR A 99 -1.24 -3.60 -12.30
CA THR A 99 -0.50 -4.03 -13.49
C THR A 99 -1.07 -3.35 -14.73
N ALA A 100 -0.29 -3.35 -15.80
CA ALA A 100 -0.75 -2.81 -17.07
C ALA A 100 -1.94 -3.63 -17.58
N SER A 101 -2.84 -2.95 -18.30
CA SER A 101 -4.02 -3.59 -18.86
C SER A 101 -3.62 -4.78 -19.72
N GLY A 102 -4.32 -5.90 -19.54
CA GLY A 102 -4.05 -7.12 -20.29
C GLY A 102 -2.99 -8.00 -19.69
N GLY A 103 -2.27 -7.53 -18.66
CA GLY A 103 -1.23 -8.31 -18.04
C GLY A 103 -1.55 -8.84 -16.65
N MET A 104 -2.82 -8.85 -16.29
CA MET A 104 -3.22 -9.20 -14.93
C MET A 104 -3.05 -10.71 -14.67
N PRO A 105 -2.25 -11.08 -13.67
CA PRO A 105 -2.04 -12.50 -13.35
C PRO A 105 -3.15 -13.03 -12.45
N TRP A 106 -4.34 -13.20 -13.02
CA TRP A 106 -5.54 -13.52 -12.23
C TRP A 106 -5.42 -14.77 -11.39
N SER A 107 -4.77 -15.82 -11.89
CA SER A 107 -4.64 -17.05 -11.10
C SER A 107 -3.81 -16.82 -9.84
N HIS A 108 -2.77 -16.02 -9.93
CA HIS A 108 -1.94 -15.68 -8.77
C HIS A 108 -2.68 -14.79 -7.79
N ILE A 109 -3.52 -13.89 -8.32
CA ILE A 109 -4.32 -12.97 -7.51
C ILE A 109 -5.36 -13.74 -6.72
N GLU A 110 -6.11 -14.61 -7.38
CA GLU A 110 -7.16 -15.39 -6.73
C GLU A 110 -6.61 -16.31 -5.66
N LYS A 111 -5.49 -16.97 -5.97
CA LYS A 111 -4.86 -17.89 -5.05
C LYS A 111 -4.45 -17.22 -3.74
N ARG A 112 -4.09 -15.96 -3.79
CA ARG A 112 -3.62 -15.21 -2.64
C ARG A 112 -4.67 -14.27 -2.06
N GLN A 113 -5.85 -14.24 -2.64
CA GLN A 113 -6.93 -13.35 -2.21
C GLN A 113 -6.54 -11.87 -2.31
N LEU A 114 -5.75 -11.54 -3.32
CA LEU A 114 -5.38 -10.16 -3.62
C LEU A 114 -6.49 -9.46 -4.39
N VAL A 115 -6.41 -8.13 -4.43
CA VAL A 115 -7.26 -7.35 -5.32
C VAL A 115 -6.38 -6.86 -6.46
N GLY A 116 -6.80 -7.12 -7.71
CA GLY A 116 -6.06 -6.66 -8.88
C GLY A 116 -6.68 -5.39 -9.44
N ILE A 117 -5.86 -4.39 -9.74
CA ILE A 117 -6.33 -3.15 -10.37
C ILE A 117 -5.45 -2.89 -11.59
N ALA A 118 -6.10 -2.73 -12.76
CA ALA A 118 -5.39 -2.44 -13.99
C ALA A 118 -5.07 -0.95 -14.10
N LYS A 119 -3.93 -0.64 -14.70
CA LYS A 119 -3.56 0.73 -15.02
C LYS A 119 -4.08 1.07 -16.41
N PRO A 120 -4.49 2.29 -16.67
CA PRO A 120 -4.50 3.43 -15.75
C PRO A 120 -5.63 3.32 -14.72
N LEU A 121 -5.37 3.82 -13.52
CA LEU A 121 -6.33 3.71 -12.43
C LEU A 121 -7.51 4.66 -12.63
N GLU A 122 -8.70 4.19 -12.24
CA GLU A 122 -9.84 5.08 -12.07
C GLU A 122 -9.85 5.46 -10.59
N LEU A 123 -9.68 6.74 -10.30
CA LEU A 123 -9.40 7.19 -8.94
C LEU A 123 -10.49 6.84 -7.95
N SER A 124 -11.76 7.06 -8.30
CA SER A 124 -12.84 6.77 -7.37
C SER A 124 -12.91 5.29 -6.98
N ALA A 125 -12.75 4.41 -7.97
CA ALA A 125 -12.78 2.97 -7.73
C ALA A 125 -11.57 2.54 -6.88
N PHE A 126 -10.42 3.14 -7.14
CA PHE A 126 -9.21 2.85 -6.39
C PHE A 126 -9.37 3.24 -4.93
N LEU A 127 -9.86 4.45 -4.67
CA LEU A 127 -10.06 4.93 -3.30
C LEU A 127 -11.12 4.10 -2.58
N ALA A 128 -12.18 3.69 -3.27
CA ALA A 128 -13.21 2.85 -2.69
C ALA A 128 -12.65 1.48 -2.30
N THR A 129 -11.76 0.93 -3.11
CA THR A 129 -11.11 -0.34 -2.80
C THR A 129 -10.24 -0.24 -1.55
N ILE A 130 -9.47 0.85 -1.44
CA ILE A 130 -8.65 1.09 -0.26
C ILE A 130 -9.53 1.14 0.99
N GLU A 131 -10.61 1.90 0.93
CA GLU A 131 -11.51 2.06 2.06
C GLU A 131 -12.12 0.71 2.47
N LYS A 132 -12.56 -0.06 1.49
CA LYS A 132 -13.14 -1.37 1.77
C LYS A 132 -12.15 -2.29 2.47
N LEU A 133 -10.91 -2.32 2.00
CA LEU A 133 -9.91 -3.20 2.58
C LEU A 133 -9.49 -2.77 3.98
N LEU A 134 -9.39 -1.48 4.22
CA LEU A 134 -8.96 -0.97 5.53
C LEU A 134 -10.09 -0.91 6.53
N ALA A 135 -11.30 -0.64 6.08
CA ALA A 135 -12.44 -0.56 7.00
C ALA A 135 -12.81 -1.92 7.58
N SER A 136 -12.48 -3.02 6.89
CA SER A 136 -12.84 -4.35 7.35
C SER A 136 -11.79 -4.96 8.28
N SER A 137 -10.71 -4.27 8.52
CA SER A 137 -9.62 -4.80 9.34
C SER A 137 -9.65 -4.32 10.80
#